data_ae75608925490843818530d603e1e7f0
#
_entry.id   ae75608925490843818530d603e1e7f0
#
_cell.length_a   1.000
_cell.length_b   1.000
_cell.length_c   1.000
_cell.angle_alpha   90.00
_cell.angle_beta   90.00
_cell.angle_gamma   90.00
#
_symmetry.space_group_name_H-M   'P 1'
#
loop_
_entity.id
_entity.type
_entity.pdbx_description
1 polymer ?
#
loop_
_entity_poly.entity_id
_entity_poly.type
_entity_poly.pdbx_seq_one_letter_code
_entity_poly.pdbx_strand_id
1 'polypeptide(L)'
;MRRRDGDVWAPFYEQPFARSGQGTAWDGLSKYDLTKLNPWYISRIKELAEKGAKNGLLVINQQYFQHNILEAGAHWVDCPWRPVNNINGTVFPEPVPFAGDKRVWMAEYFYNIDNPVMRQLHKQYIMKMLDAFADEPNVIQSIGEEYTGPYHFTKFWLQTVAEWEAKTGKHVWVALSCNKDVQDAILQDPELRKVVDIIHIEQWYYTQKGLYAPEGGKNLAPRQYQRRLRPGKVTYDDVFKSVSEYRQAYPEKAVIYSGASAPENGKAVMDAGGSCPNVK
;
A
#
# COMPACT_ATOMS: atom_id res chain seq x y z
N MET A 1 1.66 -11.87 -4.46
CA MET A 1 1.78 -13.29 -4.85
C MET A 1 1.62 -14.15 -3.61
N ARG A 2 0.70 -15.10 -3.62
CA ARG A 2 0.49 -15.98 -2.46
C ARG A 2 1.57 -17.04 -2.43
N ARG A 3 2.27 -17.13 -1.33
CA ARG A 3 3.15 -18.26 -1.02
C ARG A 3 2.50 -19.11 0.05
N ARG A 4 2.54 -20.42 -0.14
CA ARG A 4 2.28 -21.41 0.89
C ARG A 4 3.61 -22.02 1.28
N ASP A 5 3.69 -22.64 2.47
CA ASP A 5 4.86 -23.41 2.84
C ASP A 5 5.20 -24.39 1.73
N GLY A 6 6.44 -24.33 1.24
CA GLY A 6 6.92 -25.14 0.14
C GLY A 6 6.66 -24.58 -1.27
N ASP A 7 5.86 -23.53 -1.44
CA ASP A 7 5.66 -22.87 -2.72
C ASP A 7 6.80 -21.88 -2.97
N VAL A 8 7.77 -22.35 -3.69
CA VAL A 8 8.93 -21.57 -4.08
C VAL A 8 8.80 -21.14 -5.52
N TRP A 9 8.57 -19.85 -5.72
CA TRP A 9 8.42 -19.27 -7.05
C TRP A 9 9.63 -18.39 -7.39
N ALA A 10 10.72 -19.02 -7.86
CA ALA A 10 11.77 -18.25 -8.49
C ALA A 10 11.22 -17.58 -9.78
N PRO A 11 11.50 -16.33 -10.05
CA PRO A 11 12.36 -15.34 -9.39
C PRO A 11 11.61 -14.47 -8.34
N PHE A 12 10.45 -14.87 -7.88
CA PHE A 12 9.55 -14.09 -7.01
C PHE A 12 9.91 -14.18 -5.52
N TYR A 13 11.04 -14.73 -5.23
CA TYR A 13 11.62 -14.86 -3.92
C TYR A 13 12.17 -13.59 -3.35
N GLU A 14 12.52 -12.70 -4.24
CA GLU A 14 13.25 -11.51 -3.85
C GLU A 14 12.33 -10.53 -3.15
N GLN A 15 12.78 -10.11 -2.00
CA GLN A 15 12.13 -9.08 -1.20
C GLN A 15 12.80 -7.73 -1.47
N PRO A 16 12.16 -6.61 -1.12
CA PRO A 16 12.74 -5.27 -1.33
C PRO A 16 13.99 -5.00 -0.48
N PHE A 17 14.29 -5.87 0.48
CA PHE A 17 15.42 -5.74 1.40
C PHE A 17 16.57 -6.68 1.03
N ALA A 18 17.81 -6.20 1.20
CA ALA A 18 19.00 -6.99 0.95
C ALA A 18 19.25 -8.04 2.05
N ARG A 19 19.86 -9.13 1.67
CA ARG A 19 20.38 -10.12 2.63
C ARG A 19 21.60 -9.55 3.34
N SER A 20 21.68 -9.75 4.66
CA SER A 20 22.74 -9.20 5.51
C SER A 20 24.06 -9.99 5.49
N GLY A 21 24.03 -11.23 5.06
CA GLY A 21 25.13 -12.17 5.24
C GLY A 21 25.25 -12.73 6.67
N GLN A 22 24.32 -12.39 7.59
CA GLN A 22 24.36 -12.78 9.00
C GLN A 22 23.16 -13.64 9.38
N GLY A 23 23.35 -14.58 10.30
CA GLY A 23 22.32 -15.45 10.84
C GLY A 23 21.62 -16.27 9.77
N THR A 24 20.53 -16.94 10.16
CA THR A 24 19.75 -17.81 9.27
C THR A 24 18.28 -17.40 9.37
N ALA A 25 17.66 -17.11 8.24
CA ALA A 25 16.24 -16.84 8.10
C ALA A 25 15.45 -18.15 7.88
N TRP A 26 14.12 -18.06 7.77
CA TRP A 26 13.21 -19.19 7.61
C TRP A 26 13.53 -20.10 6.42
N ASP A 27 14.12 -19.54 5.37
CA ASP A 27 14.47 -20.24 4.11
C ASP A 27 15.89 -20.81 4.10
N GLY A 28 16.60 -20.77 5.22
CA GLY A 28 17.97 -21.26 5.35
C GLY A 28 19.04 -20.29 4.83
N LEU A 29 18.64 -19.16 4.24
CA LEU A 29 19.55 -18.10 3.79
C LEU A 29 19.85 -17.11 4.92
N SER A 30 20.80 -16.17 4.70
CA SER A 30 21.06 -15.13 5.68
C SER A 30 19.84 -14.22 5.89
N LYS A 31 19.74 -13.66 7.10
CA LYS A 31 18.68 -12.73 7.45
C LYS A 31 18.72 -11.45 6.60
N TYR A 32 17.58 -10.79 6.49
CA TYR A 32 17.49 -9.48 5.82
C TYR A 32 18.08 -8.36 6.68
N ASP A 33 18.59 -7.33 6.02
CA ASP A 33 18.89 -6.04 6.60
C ASP A 33 17.84 -5.02 6.11
N LEU A 34 16.87 -4.68 6.96
CA LEU A 34 15.78 -3.77 6.61
C LEU A 34 16.26 -2.32 6.38
N THR A 35 17.53 -2.03 6.66
CA THR A 35 18.13 -0.74 6.36
C THR A 35 18.72 -0.68 4.95
N LYS A 36 18.71 -1.77 4.18
CA LYS A 36 19.29 -1.83 2.84
C LYS A 36 18.31 -2.37 1.83
N LEU A 37 18.09 -1.63 0.75
CA LEU A 37 17.32 -2.12 -0.37
C LEU A 37 18.08 -3.19 -1.16
N ASN A 38 17.35 -4.15 -1.70
CA ASN A 38 17.88 -5.17 -2.60
C ASN A 38 18.10 -4.55 -4.01
N PRO A 39 19.34 -4.41 -4.47
CA PRO A 39 19.62 -3.76 -5.76
C PRO A 39 18.96 -4.47 -6.94
N TRP A 40 18.89 -5.80 -6.91
CA TRP A 40 18.25 -6.57 -7.97
C TRP A 40 16.74 -6.28 -8.02
N TYR A 41 16.06 -6.29 -6.87
CA TYR A 41 14.63 -5.99 -6.79
C TYR A 41 14.31 -4.58 -7.32
N ILE A 42 15.08 -3.58 -6.89
CA ILE A 42 14.92 -2.20 -7.33
C ILE A 42 15.19 -2.05 -8.83
N SER A 43 16.24 -2.69 -9.36
CA SER A 43 16.55 -2.63 -10.79
C SER A 43 15.44 -3.22 -11.65
N ARG A 44 14.76 -4.28 -11.19
CA ARG A 44 13.64 -4.88 -11.91
C ARG A 44 12.42 -3.95 -11.97
N ILE A 45 12.12 -3.23 -10.88
CA ILE A 45 11.02 -2.25 -10.90
C ILE A 45 11.37 -1.06 -11.78
N LYS A 46 12.62 -0.59 -11.74
CA LYS A 46 13.09 0.49 -12.63
C LYS A 46 12.98 0.09 -14.11
N GLU A 47 13.41 -1.09 -14.45
CA GLU A 47 13.24 -1.62 -15.83
C GLU A 47 11.76 -1.64 -16.26
N LEU A 48 10.85 -1.99 -15.35
CA LEU A 48 9.41 -1.93 -15.60
C LEU A 48 8.94 -0.48 -15.81
N ALA A 49 9.40 0.46 -14.95
CA ALA A 49 9.08 1.88 -15.09
C ALA A 49 9.56 2.45 -16.42
N GLU A 50 10.82 2.19 -16.82
CA GLU A 50 11.37 2.62 -18.10
C GLU A 50 10.59 2.05 -19.30
N LYS A 51 10.24 0.76 -19.26
CA LYS A 51 9.40 0.13 -20.29
C LYS A 51 8.00 0.74 -20.33
N GLY A 52 7.43 1.03 -19.15
CA GLY A 52 6.16 1.72 -19.03
C GLY A 52 6.21 3.11 -19.65
N ALA A 53 7.21 3.90 -19.34
CA ALA A 53 7.41 5.24 -19.88
C ALA A 53 7.48 5.25 -21.40
N LYS A 54 8.25 4.32 -21.99
CA LYS A 54 8.36 4.17 -23.46
C LYS A 54 7.03 3.84 -24.15
N ASN A 55 6.08 3.28 -23.42
CA ASN A 55 4.75 2.93 -23.91
C ASN A 55 3.63 3.86 -23.41
N GLY A 56 3.98 5.00 -22.80
CA GLY A 56 3.01 5.96 -22.27
C GLY A 56 2.23 5.45 -21.05
N LEU A 57 2.79 4.52 -20.30
CA LEU A 57 2.15 3.93 -19.12
C LEU A 57 2.67 4.53 -17.82
N LEU A 58 1.77 4.71 -16.87
CA LEU A 58 2.11 5.03 -15.48
C LEU A 58 2.28 3.73 -14.68
N VAL A 59 3.19 3.74 -13.70
CA VAL A 59 3.45 2.62 -12.80
C VAL A 59 3.14 3.06 -11.38
N ILE A 60 2.23 2.36 -10.70
CA ILE A 60 1.94 2.61 -9.28
C ILE A 60 2.89 1.72 -8.45
N ASN A 61 3.83 2.36 -7.77
CA ASN A 61 4.74 1.69 -6.83
C ASN A 61 4.08 1.58 -5.46
N GLN A 62 3.59 0.41 -5.14
CA GLN A 62 3.01 0.07 -3.86
C GLN A 62 4.12 -0.37 -2.90
N GLN A 63 4.52 0.52 -1.98
CA GLN A 63 5.71 0.32 -1.14
C GLN A 63 5.58 -0.85 -0.18
N TYR A 64 4.37 -1.12 0.32
CA TYR A 64 4.10 -2.21 1.27
C TYR A 64 3.14 -3.24 0.70
N PHE A 65 3.33 -4.49 1.10
CA PHE A 65 2.42 -5.58 0.82
C PHE A 65 1.75 -6.03 2.11
N GLN A 66 0.62 -5.42 2.46
CA GLN A 66 -0.04 -5.64 3.75
C GLN A 66 -0.53 -7.08 3.96
N HIS A 67 -0.72 -7.87 2.90
CA HIS A 67 -1.12 -9.27 3.03
C HIS A 67 -0.12 -10.11 3.83
N ASN A 68 1.17 -9.77 3.76
CA ASN A 68 2.19 -10.42 4.61
C ASN A 68 1.91 -10.22 6.09
N ILE A 69 1.17 -9.19 6.44
CA ILE A 69 0.90 -8.79 7.83
C ILE A 69 -0.49 -9.27 8.24
N LEU A 70 -1.50 -9.01 7.40
CA LEU A 70 -2.90 -9.30 7.70
C LEU A 70 -3.25 -10.79 7.54
N GLU A 71 -2.55 -11.51 6.67
CA GLU A 71 -2.74 -12.94 6.42
C GLU A 71 -1.60 -13.76 7.06
N ALA A 72 -1.29 -13.48 8.33
CA ALA A 72 -0.12 -13.98 9.04
C ALA A 72 0.15 -15.48 8.87
N GLY A 73 -0.85 -16.34 8.84
CA GLY A 73 -0.67 -17.78 8.64
C GLY A 73 -0.22 -18.20 7.24
N ALA A 74 -0.38 -17.32 6.22
CA ALA A 74 -0.09 -17.66 4.84
C ALA A 74 1.14 -16.91 4.26
N HIS A 75 1.42 -15.71 4.76
CA HIS A 75 2.42 -14.81 4.17
C HIS A 75 3.45 -14.28 5.17
N TRP A 76 3.23 -14.51 6.47
CA TRP A 76 4.13 -14.02 7.49
C TRP A 76 5.45 -14.79 7.59
N VAL A 77 5.45 -16.04 7.19
CA VAL A 77 6.63 -16.93 7.32
C VAL A 77 7.87 -16.32 6.66
N ASP A 78 7.72 -15.80 5.47
CA ASP A 78 8.81 -15.22 4.67
C ASP A 78 8.90 -13.69 4.72
N CYS A 79 8.03 -13.04 5.50
CA CYS A 79 8.04 -11.59 5.63
C CYS A 79 9.37 -11.09 6.22
N PRO A 80 10.07 -10.17 5.55
CA PRO A 80 11.34 -9.61 6.06
C PRO A 80 11.21 -8.95 7.43
N TRP A 81 10.04 -8.41 7.75
CA TRP A 81 9.78 -7.74 9.02
C TRP A 81 9.64 -8.71 10.20
N ARG A 82 9.45 -10.00 9.94
CA ARG A 82 9.41 -11.02 10.99
C ARG A 82 10.77 -11.10 11.71
N PRO A 83 10.84 -11.11 13.08
CA PRO A 83 12.11 -11.04 13.82
C PRO A 83 13.12 -12.13 13.44
N VAL A 84 12.62 -13.35 13.15
CA VAL A 84 13.51 -14.45 12.75
C VAL A 84 14.15 -14.21 11.38
N ASN A 85 13.59 -13.34 10.55
CA ASN A 85 14.02 -13.08 9.18
C ASN A 85 14.92 -11.85 9.02
N ASN A 86 15.08 -11.01 10.06
CA ASN A 86 15.89 -9.80 9.97
C ASN A 86 16.90 -9.66 11.12
N ILE A 87 17.88 -8.77 10.93
CA ILE A 87 18.90 -8.44 11.93
C ILE A 87 18.57 -7.16 12.71
N ASN A 88 17.43 -6.52 12.46
CA ASN A 88 17.15 -5.15 12.91
C ASN A 88 16.33 -5.07 14.20
N GLY A 89 15.95 -6.22 14.79
CA GLY A 89 15.26 -6.26 16.07
C GLY A 89 13.82 -5.75 16.04
N THR A 90 13.08 -6.10 14.99
CA THR A 90 11.66 -5.80 14.89
C THR A 90 10.85 -6.43 16.02
N VAL A 91 9.77 -5.76 16.42
CA VAL A 91 9.04 -6.06 17.68
C VAL A 91 7.73 -6.83 17.43
N PHE A 92 7.81 -8.01 16.90
CA PHE A 92 6.65 -8.87 16.70
C PHE A 92 6.69 -10.08 17.64
N PRO A 93 5.55 -10.62 18.06
CA PRO A 93 5.51 -11.86 18.84
C PRO A 93 6.01 -13.06 18.01
N GLU A 94 6.78 -13.94 18.67
CA GLU A 94 7.23 -15.23 18.12
C GLU A 94 6.99 -16.35 19.14
N PRO A 95 6.47 -17.50 18.74
CA PRO A 95 5.86 -17.78 17.43
C PRO A 95 4.61 -16.92 17.21
N VAL A 96 4.34 -16.63 15.95
CA VAL A 96 3.11 -15.90 15.59
C VAL A 96 1.92 -16.75 16.01
N PRO A 97 1.05 -16.28 16.91
CA PRO A 97 -0.15 -17.01 17.23
C PRO A 97 -1.00 -17.13 15.96
N PHE A 98 -1.38 -18.35 15.61
CA PHE A 98 -2.32 -18.56 14.51
C PHE A 98 -3.61 -17.81 14.84
N ALA A 99 -3.92 -16.84 14.02
CA ALA A 99 -4.83 -15.81 14.46
C ALA A 99 -6.26 -15.95 13.94
N GLY A 100 -6.60 -16.94 13.11
CA GLY A 100 -7.96 -17.05 12.59
C GLY A 100 -8.57 -15.69 12.26
N ASP A 101 -9.58 -15.30 13.02
CA ASP A 101 -10.21 -13.97 12.92
C ASP A 101 -9.36 -12.82 13.52
N LYS A 102 -8.22 -13.09 14.13
CA LYS A 102 -7.32 -12.10 14.74
C LYS A 102 -6.16 -11.71 13.81
N ARG A 103 -6.35 -11.74 12.51
CA ARG A 103 -5.35 -11.36 11.51
C ARG A 103 -4.86 -9.92 11.63
N VAL A 104 -5.67 -9.08 12.23
CA VAL A 104 -5.33 -7.69 12.55
C VAL A 104 -4.23 -7.55 13.57
N TRP A 105 -3.92 -8.57 14.34
CA TRP A 105 -2.96 -8.46 15.43
C TRP A 105 -1.55 -8.08 14.97
N MET A 106 -1.06 -8.71 13.91
CA MET A 106 0.29 -8.36 13.41
C MET A 106 0.33 -6.92 12.89
N ALA A 107 -0.79 -6.41 12.36
CA ALA A 107 -0.91 -5.04 11.92
C ALA A 107 -0.76 -4.02 13.06
N GLU A 108 -1.21 -4.34 14.27
CA GLU A 108 -1.01 -3.47 15.44
C GLU A 108 0.47 -3.25 15.74
N TYR A 109 1.29 -4.27 15.61
CA TYR A 109 2.75 -4.14 15.76
C TYR A 109 3.39 -3.46 14.57
N PHE A 110 2.98 -3.81 13.35
CA PHE A 110 3.56 -3.28 12.13
C PHE A 110 3.36 -1.77 11.99
N TYR A 111 2.14 -1.30 12.25
CA TYR A 111 1.80 0.12 12.13
C TYR A 111 2.07 0.92 13.41
N ASN A 112 2.69 0.30 14.42
CA ASN A 112 3.02 0.97 15.67
C ASN A 112 4.25 1.88 15.52
N ILE A 113 4.01 3.10 15.09
CA ILE A 113 5.05 4.14 14.95
C ILE A 113 5.43 4.82 16.26
N ASP A 114 4.78 4.49 17.39
CA ASP A 114 5.21 4.91 18.72
C ASP A 114 6.42 4.09 19.18
N ASN A 115 6.59 2.90 18.63
CA ASN A 115 7.81 2.12 18.83
C ASN A 115 8.96 2.74 18.01
N PRO A 116 10.07 3.18 18.66
CA PRO A 116 11.14 3.91 17.98
C PRO A 116 11.87 3.08 16.92
N VAL A 117 12.02 1.77 17.13
CA VAL A 117 12.66 0.87 16.17
C VAL A 117 11.81 0.76 14.91
N MET A 118 10.51 0.48 15.08
CA MET A 118 9.59 0.36 13.93
C MET A 118 9.48 1.69 13.18
N ARG A 119 9.31 2.81 13.90
CA ARG A 119 9.26 4.15 13.31
C ARG A 119 10.49 4.47 12.48
N GLN A 120 11.69 4.19 12.99
CA GLN A 120 12.94 4.44 12.28
C GLN A 120 13.08 3.58 11.04
N LEU A 121 12.78 2.29 11.13
CA LEU A 121 12.86 1.36 10.01
C LEU A 121 11.87 1.74 8.89
N HIS A 122 10.63 2.07 9.25
CA HIS A 122 9.64 2.57 8.28
C HIS A 122 10.11 3.85 7.59
N LYS A 123 10.56 4.83 8.38
CA LYS A 123 11.04 6.10 7.82
C LYS A 123 12.19 5.89 6.84
N GLN A 124 13.18 5.08 7.20
CA GLN A 124 14.31 4.76 6.34
C GLN A 124 13.88 4.05 5.06
N TYR A 125 12.98 3.09 5.18
CA TYR A 125 12.45 2.35 4.02
C TYR A 125 11.72 3.29 3.06
N ILE A 126 10.79 4.10 3.55
CA ILE A 126 10.02 5.05 2.75
C ILE A 126 10.97 6.00 2.01
N MET A 127 11.89 6.65 2.73
CA MET A 127 12.84 7.58 2.12
C MET A 127 13.70 6.93 1.03
N LYS A 128 14.18 5.71 1.25
CA LYS A 128 14.97 4.98 0.25
C LYS A 128 14.16 4.56 -0.97
N MET A 129 12.89 4.22 -0.79
CA MET A 129 12.00 3.95 -1.93
C MET A 129 11.75 5.23 -2.74
N LEU A 130 11.58 6.38 -2.09
CA LEU A 130 11.47 7.67 -2.76
C LEU A 130 12.76 8.01 -3.52
N ASP A 131 13.92 7.88 -2.89
CA ASP A 131 15.23 8.08 -3.55
C ASP A 131 15.40 7.19 -4.77
N ALA A 132 14.99 5.92 -4.67
CA ALA A 132 15.13 4.96 -5.74
C ALA A 132 14.35 5.33 -7.01
N PHE A 133 13.20 6.01 -6.87
CA PHE A 133 12.30 6.35 -7.97
C PHE A 133 12.14 7.86 -8.20
N ALA A 134 12.97 8.68 -7.59
CA ALA A 134 12.91 10.14 -7.66
C ALA A 134 13.02 10.71 -9.08
N ASP A 135 13.71 10.00 -9.97
CA ASP A 135 13.97 10.42 -11.35
C ASP A 135 13.11 9.66 -12.38
N GLU A 136 12.10 8.91 -11.92
CA GLU A 136 11.18 8.15 -12.76
C GLU A 136 9.82 8.89 -12.86
N PRO A 137 9.62 9.74 -13.86
CA PRO A 137 8.47 10.67 -13.91
C PRO A 137 7.12 9.96 -14.10
N ASN A 138 7.11 8.70 -14.51
CA ASN A 138 5.91 7.89 -14.68
C ASN A 138 5.62 6.97 -13.49
N VAL A 139 6.35 7.12 -12.38
CA VAL A 139 6.10 6.33 -11.17
C VAL A 139 5.29 7.13 -10.16
N ILE A 140 4.17 6.56 -9.76
CA ILE A 140 3.27 7.06 -8.72
C ILE A 140 3.58 6.28 -7.44
N GLN A 141 3.84 6.97 -6.35
CA GLN A 141 4.07 6.36 -5.03
C GLN A 141 2.74 6.11 -4.32
N SER A 142 2.56 4.92 -3.81
CA SER A 142 1.42 4.53 -2.98
C SER A 142 1.89 3.76 -1.76
N ILE A 143 1.11 3.84 -0.68
CA ILE A 143 1.47 3.21 0.59
C ILE A 143 1.52 1.69 0.49
N GLY A 144 0.55 1.08 -0.18
CA GLY A 144 0.52 -0.38 -0.34
C GLY A 144 -0.67 -0.86 -1.15
N GLU A 145 -0.60 -2.14 -1.53
CA GLU A 145 -1.69 -2.84 -2.20
C GLU A 145 -2.86 -3.04 -1.25
N GLU A 146 -4.07 -2.76 -1.74
CA GLU A 146 -5.33 -2.97 -1.01
C GLU A 146 -5.27 -2.46 0.44
N TYR A 147 -4.64 -1.31 0.61
CA TYR A 147 -4.28 -0.78 1.92
C TYR A 147 -5.50 -0.35 2.73
N THR A 148 -5.64 -0.93 3.92
CA THR A 148 -6.69 -0.64 4.90
C THR A 148 -6.12 -0.21 6.24
N GLY A 149 -4.88 0.27 6.25
CA GLY A 149 -4.15 0.64 7.47
C GLY A 149 -4.70 1.90 8.16
N PRO A 150 -4.23 2.16 9.38
CA PRO A 150 -4.78 3.19 10.24
C PRO A 150 -4.35 4.61 9.83
N TYR A 151 -5.17 5.58 10.23
CA TYR A 151 -4.91 7.01 9.97
C TYR A 151 -3.52 7.47 10.42
N HIS A 152 -3.07 7.08 11.62
CA HIS A 152 -1.78 7.52 12.15
C HIS A 152 -0.59 7.05 11.30
N PHE A 153 -0.65 5.84 10.72
CA PHE A 153 0.40 5.36 9.83
C PHE A 153 0.33 6.03 8.45
N THR A 154 -0.87 6.24 7.92
CA THR A 154 -1.08 6.98 6.67
C THR A 154 -0.53 8.41 6.79
N LYS A 155 -0.87 9.10 7.89
CA LYS A 155 -0.33 10.42 8.22
C LYS A 155 1.20 10.41 8.31
N PHE A 156 1.78 9.45 9.02
CA PHE A 156 3.22 9.30 9.15
C PHE A 156 3.90 9.08 7.80
N TRP A 157 3.32 8.28 6.93
CA TRP A 157 3.83 8.04 5.58
C TRP A 157 3.85 9.33 4.76
N LEU A 158 2.73 10.07 4.70
CA LEU A 158 2.63 11.35 4.01
C LEU A 158 3.60 12.40 4.58
N GLN A 159 3.71 12.49 5.90
CA GLN A 159 4.68 13.39 6.54
C GLN A 159 6.13 13.03 6.19
N THR A 160 6.43 11.74 6.02
CA THR A 160 7.76 11.29 5.60
C THR A 160 8.03 11.65 4.14
N VAL A 161 7.02 11.57 3.27
CA VAL A 161 7.12 12.04 1.88
C VAL A 161 7.38 13.54 1.85
N ALA A 162 6.57 14.33 2.57
CA ALA A 162 6.75 15.79 2.65
C ALA A 162 8.14 16.19 3.16
N GLU A 163 8.65 15.50 4.17
CA GLU A 163 10.01 15.71 4.68
C GLU A 163 11.08 15.41 3.62
N TRP A 164 10.87 14.33 2.87
CA TRP A 164 11.79 13.94 1.80
C TRP A 164 11.78 14.98 0.67
N GLU A 165 10.60 15.44 0.23
CA GLU A 165 10.47 16.50 -0.78
C GLU A 165 11.15 17.81 -0.33
N ALA A 166 10.88 18.22 0.91
CA ALA A 166 11.52 19.42 1.48
C ALA A 166 13.04 19.32 1.54
N LYS A 167 13.57 18.13 1.83
CA LYS A 167 15.01 17.88 1.93
C LYS A 167 15.69 17.82 0.56
N THR A 168 15.05 17.26 -0.43
CA THR A 168 15.64 16.98 -1.76
C THR A 168 15.34 18.06 -2.79
N GLY A 169 14.27 18.84 -2.58
CA GLY A 169 13.72 19.75 -3.58
C GLY A 169 13.08 19.05 -4.77
N LYS A 170 12.92 17.73 -4.71
CA LYS A 170 12.25 16.91 -5.73
C LYS A 170 10.79 16.69 -5.35
N HIS A 171 9.98 16.40 -6.34
CA HIS A 171 8.57 16.00 -6.18
C HIS A 171 8.35 14.60 -6.72
N VAL A 172 7.47 13.84 -6.08
CA VAL A 172 7.00 12.53 -6.54
C VAL A 172 5.47 12.51 -6.57
N TRP A 173 4.90 11.85 -7.57
CA TRP A 173 3.45 11.66 -7.61
C TRP A 173 2.99 10.75 -6.47
N VAL A 174 2.02 11.21 -5.68
CA VAL A 174 1.51 10.49 -4.50
C VAL A 174 0.05 10.13 -4.69
N ALA A 175 -0.25 8.82 -4.69
CA ALA A 175 -1.61 8.31 -4.67
C ALA A 175 -2.03 7.91 -3.24
N LEU A 176 -3.13 8.49 -2.78
CA LEU A 176 -3.76 8.14 -1.51
C LEU A 176 -4.78 7.03 -1.74
N SER A 177 -4.40 5.78 -1.43
CA SER A 177 -5.28 4.62 -1.43
C SER A 177 -5.45 4.12 0.00
N CYS A 178 -6.64 4.24 0.55
CA CYS A 178 -7.02 3.75 1.89
C CYS A 178 -8.55 3.67 2.02
N ASN A 179 -9.04 3.29 3.18
CA ASN A 179 -10.48 3.32 3.46
C ASN A 179 -11.03 4.75 3.44
N LYS A 180 -12.31 4.90 3.12
CA LYS A 180 -12.94 6.22 2.92
C LYS A 180 -12.81 7.14 4.13
N ASP A 181 -13.00 6.65 5.33
CA ASP A 181 -12.90 7.44 6.57
C ASP A 181 -11.49 8.01 6.79
N VAL A 182 -10.46 7.22 6.50
CA VAL A 182 -9.06 7.67 6.56
C VAL A 182 -8.77 8.63 5.40
N GLN A 183 -9.24 8.31 4.19
CA GLN A 183 -9.05 9.12 3.00
C GLN A 183 -9.66 10.52 3.18
N ASP A 184 -10.90 10.59 3.68
CA ASP A 184 -11.58 11.85 3.96
C ASP A 184 -10.86 12.65 5.05
N ALA A 185 -10.42 12.01 6.14
CA ALA A 185 -9.69 12.67 7.22
C ALA A 185 -8.33 13.25 6.74
N ILE A 186 -7.61 12.54 5.89
CA ILE A 186 -6.37 13.05 5.28
C ILE A 186 -6.65 14.25 4.37
N LEU A 187 -7.68 14.15 3.52
CA LEU A 187 -8.00 15.21 2.57
C LEU A 187 -8.59 16.48 3.24
N GLN A 188 -9.20 16.33 4.41
CA GLN A 188 -9.66 17.46 5.22
C GLN A 188 -8.51 18.22 5.91
N ASP A 189 -7.38 17.57 6.18
CA ASP A 189 -6.17 18.22 6.72
C ASP A 189 -5.42 18.94 5.59
N PRO A 190 -5.35 20.31 5.59
CA PRO A 190 -4.72 21.05 4.50
C PRO A 190 -3.24 20.72 4.28
N GLU A 191 -2.51 20.42 5.34
CA GLU A 191 -1.08 20.10 5.22
C GLU A 191 -0.84 18.71 4.64
N LEU A 192 -1.64 17.72 5.02
CA LEU A 192 -1.56 16.39 4.45
C LEU A 192 -2.08 16.35 3.02
N ARG A 193 -3.18 17.08 2.73
CA ARG A 193 -3.75 17.17 1.39
C ARG A 193 -2.78 17.71 0.35
N LYS A 194 -1.88 18.63 0.72
CA LYS A 194 -0.85 19.16 -0.18
C LYS A 194 0.08 18.11 -0.75
N VAL A 195 0.33 17.04 0.01
CA VAL A 195 1.21 15.93 -0.37
C VAL A 195 0.53 14.96 -1.32
N VAL A 196 -0.79 14.94 -1.36
CA VAL A 196 -1.58 13.99 -2.17
C VAL A 196 -1.84 14.62 -3.54
N ASP A 197 -1.47 13.94 -4.63
CA ASP A 197 -1.77 14.35 -6.00
C ASP A 197 -2.97 13.61 -6.56
N ILE A 198 -3.12 12.35 -6.18
CA ILE A 198 -4.06 11.41 -6.74
C ILE A 198 -4.89 10.79 -5.63
N ILE A 199 -6.20 10.83 -5.75
CA ILE A 199 -7.13 10.12 -4.87
C ILE A 199 -7.44 8.78 -5.54
N HIS A 200 -7.04 7.67 -4.89
CA HIS A 200 -7.20 6.34 -5.44
C HIS A 200 -8.28 5.59 -4.67
N ILE A 201 -9.41 5.35 -5.32
CA ILE A 201 -10.56 4.61 -4.77
C ILE A 201 -10.38 3.14 -5.10
N GLU A 202 -10.03 2.32 -4.09
CA GLU A 202 -9.76 0.90 -4.26
C GLU A 202 -10.49 0.04 -3.24
N GLN A 203 -10.49 0.44 -1.96
CA GLN A 203 -10.94 -0.39 -0.85
C GLN A 203 -12.35 -0.09 -0.35
N TRP A 204 -13.02 0.88 -0.94
CA TRP A 204 -14.39 1.24 -0.60
C TRP A 204 -15.21 1.53 -1.87
N TYR A 205 -16.52 1.48 -1.75
CA TYR A 205 -17.44 1.80 -2.84
C TYR A 205 -18.86 2.03 -2.30
N TYR A 206 -19.66 2.75 -3.06
CA TYR A 206 -21.09 2.83 -2.79
C TYR A 206 -21.84 1.65 -3.39
N THR A 207 -22.99 1.34 -2.78
CA THR A 207 -23.99 0.38 -3.26
C THR A 207 -25.37 0.94 -3.00
N GLN A 208 -26.39 0.32 -3.54
CA GLN A 208 -27.79 0.66 -3.23
C GLN A 208 -28.12 0.62 -1.73
N LYS A 209 -27.32 -0.06 -0.92
CA LYS A 209 -27.48 -0.17 0.54
C LYS A 209 -26.62 0.85 1.31
N GLY A 210 -25.90 1.73 0.62
CA GLY A 210 -25.02 2.72 1.21
C GLY A 210 -23.54 2.45 0.98
N LEU A 211 -22.69 3.12 1.75
CA LEU A 211 -21.24 2.98 1.70
C LEU A 211 -20.82 1.60 2.21
N TYR A 212 -20.01 0.94 1.41
CA TYR A 212 -19.26 -0.22 1.84
C TYR A 212 -17.78 0.14 1.97
N ALA A 213 -17.29 0.14 3.18
CA ALA A 213 -15.87 0.22 3.51
C ALA A 213 -15.67 -0.33 4.92
N PRO A 214 -14.60 -1.07 5.19
CA PRO A 214 -14.22 -1.32 6.57
C PRO A 214 -13.83 0.00 7.22
N GLU A 215 -14.08 0.12 8.52
CA GLU A 215 -13.61 1.29 9.27
C GLU A 215 -12.09 1.28 9.29
N GLY A 216 -11.47 2.21 8.60
CA GLY A 216 -10.06 2.50 8.69
C GLY A 216 -9.74 3.28 9.97
N GLY A 217 -8.49 3.32 10.36
CA GLY A 217 -8.05 4.10 11.51
C GLY A 217 -8.31 3.49 12.88
N LYS A 218 -9.46 2.89 13.09
CA LYS A 218 -9.81 2.18 14.33
C LYS A 218 -9.54 0.69 14.23
N ASN A 219 -9.95 0.10 13.14
CA ASN A 219 -9.82 -1.32 12.90
C ASN A 219 -9.09 -1.56 11.59
N LEU A 220 -8.11 -2.41 11.64
CA LEU A 220 -7.43 -2.91 10.47
C LEU A 220 -8.22 -4.12 9.97
N ALA A 221 -9.38 -3.86 9.37
CA ALA A 221 -10.23 -4.94 8.91
C ALA A 221 -9.51 -5.79 7.86
N PRO A 222 -9.36 -7.10 8.06
CA PRO A 222 -8.77 -7.96 7.05
C PRO A 222 -9.64 -7.94 5.79
N ARG A 223 -9.02 -7.99 4.62
CA ARG A 223 -9.69 -8.06 3.32
C ARG A 223 -10.81 -9.11 3.26
N GLN A 224 -10.62 -10.24 3.93
CA GLN A 224 -11.63 -11.31 3.98
C GLN A 224 -12.87 -10.93 4.76
N TYR A 225 -12.74 -10.03 5.71
CA TYR A 225 -13.89 -9.47 6.41
C TYR A 225 -14.72 -8.58 5.48
N GLN A 226 -14.07 -7.79 4.64
CA GLN A 226 -14.74 -7.02 3.58
C GLN A 226 -15.57 -7.92 2.66
N ARG A 227 -15.02 -9.06 2.23
CA ARG A 227 -15.74 -10.00 1.37
C ARG A 227 -17.01 -10.56 2.00
N ARG A 228 -16.98 -10.80 3.32
CA ARG A 228 -18.16 -11.29 4.07
C ARG A 228 -19.25 -10.24 4.19
N LEU A 229 -18.90 -8.98 4.22
CA LEU A 229 -19.84 -7.86 4.38
C LEU A 229 -20.31 -7.29 3.04
N ARG A 230 -19.92 -7.86 1.91
CA ARG A 230 -20.20 -7.31 0.59
C ARG A 230 -21.70 -7.13 0.33
N PRO A 231 -22.23 -5.89 0.31
CA PRO A 231 -23.66 -5.64 0.23
C PRO A 231 -24.12 -5.53 -1.23
N GLY A 232 -24.12 -6.63 -1.96
CA GLY A 232 -24.73 -6.62 -3.28
C GLY A 232 -23.88 -6.06 -4.42
N LYS A 233 -24.49 -5.86 -5.59
CA LYS A 233 -23.86 -5.42 -6.83
C LYS A 233 -23.65 -3.90 -6.82
N VAL A 234 -22.52 -3.46 -7.33
CA VAL A 234 -22.21 -2.05 -7.56
C VAL A 234 -22.73 -1.65 -8.93
N THR A 235 -23.45 -0.54 -9.00
CA THR A 235 -24.05 -0.03 -10.23
C THR A 235 -23.21 1.09 -10.86
N TYR A 236 -23.58 1.49 -12.08
CA TYR A 236 -23.01 2.67 -12.72
C TYR A 236 -23.13 3.93 -11.83
N ASP A 237 -24.32 4.17 -11.27
CA ASP A 237 -24.57 5.35 -10.43
C ASP A 237 -23.74 5.34 -9.15
N ASP A 238 -23.51 4.17 -8.54
CA ASP A 238 -22.66 4.01 -7.36
C ASP A 238 -21.20 4.40 -7.66
N VAL A 239 -20.67 3.97 -8.80
CA VAL A 239 -19.31 4.29 -9.23
C VAL A 239 -19.20 5.76 -9.63
N PHE A 240 -20.16 6.27 -10.43
CA PHE A 240 -20.22 7.68 -10.79
C PHE A 240 -20.23 8.58 -9.56
N LYS A 241 -21.05 8.26 -8.56
CA LYS A 241 -21.10 8.96 -7.28
C LYS A 241 -19.75 8.95 -6.56
N SER A 242 -19.09 7.78 -6.46
CA SER A 242 -17.81 7.63 -5.77
C SER A 242 -16.72 8.55 -6.34
N VAL A 243 -16.66 8.66 -7.66
CA VAL A 243 -15.67 9.49 -8.35
C VAL A 243 -16.05 10.97 -8.31
N SER A 244 -17.31 11.30 -8.62
CA SER A 244 -17.81 12.67 -8.67
C SER A 244 -17.66 13.40 -7.35
N GLU A 245 -17.86 12.71 -6.22
CA GLU A 245 -17.71 13.28 -4.88
C GLU A 245 -16.33 13.91 -4.69
N TYR A 246 -15.27 13.18 -5.07
CA TYR A 246 -13.91 13.71 -4.95
C TYR A 246 -13.54 14.70 -6.06
N ARG A 247 -14.01 14.48 -7.29
CA ARG A 247 -13.78 15.44 -8.38
C ARG A 247 -14.40 16.81 -8.11
N GLN A 248 -15.54 16.84 -7.42
CA GLN A 248 -16.21 18.10 -7.02
C GLN A 248 -15.53 18.75 -5.81
N ALA A 249 -15.14 17.95 -4.80
CA ALA A 249 -14.53 18.46 -3.59
C ALA A 249 -13.07 18.90 -3.78
N TYR A 250 -12.34 18.24 -4.69
CA TYR A 250 -10.90 18.42 -4.93
C TYR A 250 -10.61 18.45 -6.45
N PRO A 251 -11.08 19.47 -7.17
CA PRO A 251 -10.98 19.53 -8.64
C PRO A 251 -9.54 19.55 -9.16
N GLU A 252 -8.59 19.97 -8.32
CA GLU A 252 -7.15 20.00 -8.63
C GLU A 252 -6.47 18.63 -8.58
N LYS A 253 -7.13 17.59 -8.01
CA LYS A 253 -6.54 16.26 -7.86
C LYS A 253 -7.08 15.29 -8.90
N ALA A 254 -6.23 14.41 -9.38
CA ALA A 254 -6.68 13.27 -10.17
C ALA A 254 -7.44 12.26 -9.28
N VAL A 255 -8.41 11.56 -9.87
CA VAL A 255 -9.13 10.47 -9.19
C VAL A 255 -8.98 9.21 -10.01
N ILE A 256 -8.45 8.15 -9.38
CA ILE A 256 -8.35 6.80 -9.96
C ILE A 256 -9.37 5.91 -9.24
N TYR A 257 -10.08 5.11 -10.01
CA TYR A 257 -10.98 4.08 -9.48
C TYR A 257 -10.53 2.70 -9.97
N SER A 258 -10.11 1.82 -9.06
CA SER A 258 -9.69 0.45 -9.35
C SER A 258 -10.43 -0.61 -8.53
N GLY A 259 -11.52 -0.24 -7.89
CA GLY A 259 -12.34 -1.16 -7.10
C GLY A 259 -12.83 -2.37 -7.92
N ALA A 260 -13.32 -3.38 -7.23
CA ALA A 260 -13.69 -4.68 -7.81
C ALA A 260 -14.71 -4.63 -8.97
N SER A 261 -15.43 -3.52 -9.10
CA SER A 261 -16.42 -3.26 -10.15
C SER A 261 -15.89 -2.37 -11.30
N ALA A 262 -14.62 -1.98 -11.27
CA ALA A 262 -14.04 -1.09 -12.27
C ALA A 262 -14.17 -1.61 -13.71
N PRO A 263 -13.91 -2.89 -14.03
CA PRO A 263 -14.02 -3.38 -15.41
C PRO A 263 -15.43 -3.28 -16.00
N GLU A 264 -16.46 -3.43 -15.15
CA GLU A 264 -17.87 -3.39 -15.57
C GLU A 264 -18.42 -1.95 -15.66
N ASN A 265 -17.85 -1.02 -14.91
CA ASN A 265 -18.33 0.35 -14.73
C ASN A 265 -17.31 1.42 -15.14
N GLY A 266 -16.32 1.07 -15.96
CA GLY A 266 -15.27 2.02 -16.38
C GLY A 266 -15.82 3.27 -17.07
N LYS A 267 -16.94 3.13 -17.80
CA LYS A 267 -17.64 4.29 -18.38
C LYS A 267 -18.10 5.28 -17.29
N ALA A 268 -18.64 4.79 -16.17
CA ALA A 268 -19.06 5.66 -15.07
C ALA A 268 -17.88 6.44 -14.47
N VAL A 269 -16.70 5.82 -14.37
CA VAL A 269 -15.47 6.49 -13.92
C VAL A 269 -15.08 7.63 -14.85
N MET A 270 -15.09 7.37 -16.16
CA MET A 270 -14.73 8.37 -17.17
C MET A 270 -15.75 9.51 -17.22
N ASP A 271 -17.04 9.21 -17.21
CA ASP A 271 -18.12 10.19 -17.23
C ASP A 271 -18.11 11.11 -15.98
N ALA A 272 -17.63 10.58 -14.85
CA ALA A 272 -17.41 11.34 -13.61
C ALA A 272 -16.08 12.12 -13.58
N GLY A 273 -15.27 12.06 -14.63
CA GLY A 273 -13.98 12.75 -14.75
C GLY A 273 -12.84 12.07 -14.00
N GLY A 274 -12.92 10.77 -13.76
CA GLY A 274 -11.87 9.96 -13.19
C GLY A 274 -11.10 9.16 -14.23
N SER A 275 -10.17 8.34 -13.76
CA SER A 275 -9.38 7.38 -14.55
C SER A 275 -9.57 5.96 -14.03
N CYS A 276 -9.64 5.00 -14.93
CA CYS A 276 -9.74 3.60 -14.60
C CYS A 276 -8.62 2.81 -15.27
N PRO A 277 -7.69 2.19 -14.51
CA PRO A 277 -6.51 1.53 -15.08
C PRO A 277 -6.87 0.24 -15.85
N ASN A 278 -8.04 -0.32 -15.65
CA ASN A 278 -8.43 -1.63 -16.18
C ASN A 278 -9.51 -1.57 -17.28
N VAL A 279 -9.78 -0.42 -17.84
CA VAL A 279 -10.72 -0.30 -18.97
C VAL A 279 -9.95 -0.48 -20.27
N LYS A 280 -10.40 -1.47 -21.06
CA LYS A 280 -9.96 -1.68 -22.44
C LYS A 280 -10.72 -0.79 -23.39
#